data_0f8760f5de36de553e1791cec589a303
#
_entry.id   0f8760f5de36de553e1791cec589a303
#
_cell.length_a   1.000
_cell.length_b   1.000
_cell.length_c   1.000
_cell.angle_alpha   90.00
_cell.angle_beta   90.00
_cell.angle_gamma   90.00
#
_symmetry.space_group_name_H-M   'P 1'
#
loop_
_entity.id
_entity.type
_entity.pdbx_description
1 polymer ?
#
loop_
_entity_poly.entity_id
_entity_poly.type
_entity_poly.pdbx_seq_one_letter_code
_entity_poly.pdbx_strand_id
1 'polypeptide(L)'
;MTALAWGQSPTIKVEGGMIQGVPSATSEVTVFRGIPYAAPPVGDLRWKRPQPVGKWKGIKVADTFSNICWQPGNAVGTFYGNEFYWKEQTVQSEDCLYLNVWAPADAIGNPAGKLPVAFWVHGGAYFNGYGHEITMDGDAWAKRGVILVTINYRLGIFGFLAHPELSAENPDGTSGNYGTYDQVAALKWVHDNIAQFGGDPDNITVLGQSAGAASIKNLVSSPLSKGLIRNAIIQSGGGIGSFGSSDSGQKQAEATGKSFMDKFGYNDLKAMRAVPAERLLEIFKAEGMNLFRPHIDGLLLTESFDDAARNQHLANANYMIGCTLDDIRPMGKQIDEFCFLRDSLDHRPAYQYLFARKLPGTHDGAFHSAELWYMFHTLDRSWRPMTEADYRLADEVMDCWTNFVKYGNPNKPGSESWKPFTLGNPYIKTFNVRYGE
;
A
#
# COMPACT_ATOMS: atom_id res chain seq x y z
N MET A 1 15.78 -15.78 40.75
CA MET A 1 15.30 -14.97 39.63
C MET A 1 16.14 -15.33 38.43
N THR A 2 15.68 -16.26 37.62
CA THR A 2 16.33 -16.67 36.38
C THR A 2 16.01 -15.60 35.33
N ALA A 3 17.03 -14.87 34.90
CA ALA A 3 16.92 -13.98 33.74
C ALA A 3 16.53 -14.87 32.55
N LEU A 4 15.32 -14.64 31.99
CA LEU A 4 14.94 -15.17 30.70
C LEU A 4 15.95 -14.62 29.69
N ALA A 5 16.83 -15.50 29.18
CA ALA A 5 17.68 -15.16 28.05
C ALA A 5 16.77 -14.81 26.90
N TRP A 6 16.76 -13.54 26.51
CA TRP A 6 16.17 -13.08 25.27
C TRP A 6 16.92 -13.82 24.16
N GLY A 7 16.27 -14.81 23.54
CA GLY A 7 16.85 -15.54 22.41
C GLY A 7 17.28 -14.50 21.37
N GLN A 8 18.48 -14.67 20.81
CA GLN A 8 18.92 -13.78 19.71
C GLN A 8 17.87 -13.85 18.61
N SER A 9 17.39 -12.66 18.18
CA SER A 9 16.47 -12.59 17.05
C SER A 9 17.07 -13.29 15.84
N PRO A 10 16.29 -14.11 15.14
CA PRO A 10 16.82 -14.94 14.07
C PRO A 10 17.41 -14.10 12.95
N THR A 11 18.52 -14.56 12.41
CA THR A 11 19.17 -13.99 11.23
C THR A 11 18.76 -14.80 10.01
N ILE A 12 18.28 -14.13 8.97
CA ILE A 12 17.82 -14.76 7.72
C ILE A 12 18.55 -14.14 6.51
N LYS A 13 18.56 -14.89 5.41
CA LYS A 13 19.15 -14.43 4.15
C LYS A 13 18.05 -13.95 3.20
N VAL A 14 18.21 -12.73 2.70
CA VAL A 14 17.34 -12.12 1.67
C VAL A 14 18.18 -11.64 0.49
N GLU A 15 17.52 -11.16 -0.55
CA GLU A 15 18.22 -10.45 -1.61
C GLU A 15 19.07 -9.32 -1.03
N GLY A 16 20.33 -9.24 -1.46
CA GLY A 16 21.30 -8.27 -0.94
C GLY A 16 22.18 -8.79 0.20
N GLY A 17 21.70 -9.63 1.13
CA GLY A 17 22.54 -10.14 2.22
C GLY A 17 21.81 -10.74 3.43
N MET A 18 22.49 -10.75 4.56
CA MET A 18 21.93 -11.24 5.84
C MET A 18 21.27 -10.10 6.59
N ILE A 19 20.09 -10.35 7.15
CA ILE A 19 19.37 -9.42 8.02
C ILE A 19 18.98 -10.07 9.33
N GLN A 20 18.90 -9.28 10.39
CA GLN A 20 18.43 -9.70 11.70
C GLN A 20 17.24 -8.82 12.11
N GLY A 21 16.11 -9.44 12.46
CA GLY A 21 14.95 -8.75 13.01
C GLY A 21 15.12 -8.47 14.50
N VAL A 22 14.17 -7.77 15.07
CA VAL A 22 14.10 -7.50 16.51
C VAL A 22 12.71 -7.89 17.03
N PRO A 23 12.56 -8.18 18.33
CA PRO A 23 11.25 -8.33 18.93
C PRO A 23 10.43 -7.05 18.71
N SER A 24 9.16 -7.21 18.42
CA SER A 24 8.21 -6.09 18.37
C SER A 24 7.80 -5.67 19.80
N ALA A 25 6.65 -5.06 19.99
CA ALA A 25 6.13 -4.73 21.31
C ALA A 25 5.94 -5.98 22.19
N THR A 26 5.79 -7.16 21.57
CA THR A 26 5.70 -8.46 22.25
C THR A 26 6.75 -9.42 21.69
N SER A 27 7.18 -10.38 22.52
CA SER A 27 8.16 -11.43 22.10
C SER A 27 7.60 -12.43 21.09
N GLU A 28 6.29 -12.44 20.87
CA GLU A 28 5.61 -13.34 19.94
C GLU A 28 5.75 -12.89 18.48
N VAL A 29 6.14 -11.64 18.25
CA VAL A 29 6.27 -11.05 16.94
C VAL A 29 7.70 -10.53 16.74
N THR A 30 8.30 -10.90 15.62
CA THR A 30 9.55 -10.32 15.13
C THR A 30 9.25 -9.29 14.05
N VAL A 31 9.84 -8.12 14.18
CA VAL A 31 9.75 -7.06 13.17
C VAL A 31 11.12 -6.83 12.52
N PHE A 32 11.09 -6.65 11.21
CA PHE A 32 12.22 -6.22 10.39
C PHE A 32 11.86 -4.86 9.79
N ARG A 33 12.57 -3.83 10.16
CA ARG A 33 12.34 -2.44 9.72
C ARG A 33 13.41 -2.00 8.75
N GLY A 34 13.04 -1.29 7.70
CA GLY A 34 13.99 -0.68 6.78
C GLY A 34 14.79 -1.68 5.94
N ILE A 35 14.15 -2.70 5.38
CA ILE A 35 14.78 -3.63 4.44
C ILE A 35 14.77 -2.98 3.05
N PRO A 36 15.91 -2.78 2.39
CA PRO A 36 15.93 -2.27 1.01
C PRO A 36 15.42 -3.35 0.05
N TYR A 37 14.48 -2.99 -0.83
CA TYR A 37 13.99 -3.87 -1.89
C TYR A 37 14.47 -3.46 -3.29
N ALA A 38 15.11 -2.28 -3.40
CA ALA A 38 15.73 -1.79 -4.62
C ALA A 38 16.94 -0.90 -4.27
N ALA A 39 17.78 -0.63 -5.25
CA ALA A 39 18.87 0.33 -5.12
C ALA A 39 18.31 1.76 -4.91
N PRO A 40 18.98 2.62 -4.12
CA PRO A 40 18.58 4.01 -3.95
C PRO A 40 18.43 4.74 -5.28
N PRO A 41 17.28 5.34 -5.60
CA PRO A 41 17.04 6.05 -6.86
C PRO A 41 17.61 7.47 -6.84
N VAL A 42 18.90 7.60 -6.58
CA VAL A 42 19.64 8.85 -6.44
C VAL A 42 20.52 9.17 -7.64
N GLY A 43 20.83 10.43 -7.88
CA GLY A 43 21.72 10.85 -8.96
C GLY A 43 21.24 10.39 -10.32
N ASP A 44 22.05 9.61 -11.05
CA ASP A 44 21.69 9.08 -12.37
C ASP A 44 20.55 8.06 -12.36
N LEU A 45 20.20 7.54 -11.17
CA LEU A 45 19.04 6.66 -10.99
C LEU A 45 17.74 7.41 -10.70
N ARG A 46 17.80 8.73 -10.48
CA ARG A 46 16.58 9.57 -10.39
C ARG A 46 15.80 9.43 -11.70
N TRP A 47 14.48 9.16 -11.58
CA TRP A 47 13.58 8.89 -12.71
C TRP A 47 14.06 7.73 -13.61
N LYS A 48 14.62 6.70 -12.99
CA LYS A 48 14.77 5.38 -13.60
C LYS A 48 13.90 4.37 -12.86
N ARG A 49 13.55 3.28 -13.53
CA ARG A 49 12.89 2.14 -12.91
C ARG A 49 13.75 1.60 -11.76
N PRO A 50 13.14 1.00 -10.72
CA PRO A 50 13.90 0.44 -9.62
C PRO A 50 14.93 -0.56 -10.11
N GLN A 51 16.16 -0.46 -9.59
CA GLN A 51 17.27 -1.34 -9.90
C GLN A 51 17.46 -2.36 -8.78
N PRO A 52 18.03 -3.53 -9.04
CA PRO A 52 18.29 -4.55 -8.04
C PRO A 52 19.02 -3.99 -6.82
N VAL A 53 18.70 -4.50 -5.65
CA VAL A 53 19.33 -4.07 -4.40
C VAL A 53 20.84 -4.42 -4.41
N GLY A 54 21.67 -3.49 -3.92
CA GLY A 54 23.09 -3.71 -3.76
C GLY A 54 23.41 -4.75 -2.69
N LYS A 55 24.45 -5.57 -2.92
CA LYS A 55 24.90 -6.56 -1.93
C LYS A 55 25.63 -5.88 -0.78
N TRP A 56 25.37 -6.33 0.45
CA TRP A 56 26.11 -5.90 1.64
C TRP A 56 26.85 -7.08 2.31
N LYS A 57 27.89 -6.75 3.09
CA LYS A 57 28.64 -7.71 3.88
C LYS A 57 28.16 -7.69 5.34
N GLY A 58 28.25 -8.82 6.02
CA GLY A 58 27.83 -8.96 7.41
C GLY A 58 26.32 -9.03 7.59
N ILE A 59 25.86 -8.81 8.82
CA ILE A 59 24.46 -8.84 9.21
C ILE A 59 23.96 -7.40 9.35
N LYS A 60 22.90 -7.04 8.63
CA LYS A 60 22.19 -5.78 8.80
C LYS A 60 21.10 -5.98 9.85
N VAL A 61 21.21 -5.27 10.97
CA VAL A 61 20.14 -5.26 11.98
C VAL A 61 19.01 -4.37 11.45
N ALA A 62 17.84 -4.97 11.30
CA ALA A 62 16.64 -4.33 10.75
C ALA A 62 15.73 -3.83 11.89
N ASP A 63 16.23 -2.91 12.71
CA ASP A 63 15.59 -2.40 13.93
C ASP A 63 15.02 -0.99 13.79
N THR A 64 15.35 -0.28 12.70
CA THR A 64 15.00 1.13 12.50
C THR A 64 14.27 1.31 11.17
N PHE A 65 13.16 2.05 11.18
CA PHE A 65 12.48 2.46 9.95
C PHE A 65 13.39 3.33 9.09
N SER A 66 13.29 3.16 7.78
CA SER A 66 14.06 3.92 6.80
C SER A 66 13.60 5.37 6.69
N ASN A 67 14.36 6.16 5.91
CA ASN A 67 13.89 7.43 5.40
C ASN A 67 12.57 7.25 4.61
N ILE A 68 11.74 8.29 4.62
CA ILE A 68 10.55 8.36 3.77
C ILE A 68 10.90 9.06 2.45
N CYS A 69 10.11 8.80 1.40
CA CYS A 69 10.29 9.46 0.12
C CYS A 69 9.98 10.96 0.23
N TRP A 70 10.68 11.79 -0.57
CA TRP A 70 10.43 13.23 -0.65
C TRP A 70 8.96 13.53 -0.91
N GLN A 71 8.36 14.35 -0.06
CA GLN A 71 6.93 14.65 -0.07
C GLN A 71 6.62 15.98 0.61
N PRO A 72 5.46 16.63 0.29
CA PRO A 72 5.04 17.88 0.94
C PRO A 72 4.86 17.75 2.45
N GLY A 73 4.50 16.55 2.93
CA GLY A 73 4.10 16.29 4.31
C GLY A 73 2.69 16.78 4.63
N ASN A 74 2.17 16.33 5.75
CA ASN A 74 0.88 16.78 6.28
C ASN A 74 1.16 17.78 7.43
N ALA A 75 0.88 19.05 7.20
CA ALA A 75 1.15 20.09 8.19
C ALA A 75 0.30 19.91 9.45
N VAL A 76 0.93 20.13 10.62
CA VAL A 76 0.20 20.28 11.89
C VAL A 76 -0.82 21.42 11.75
N GLY A 77 -2.04 21.19 12.23
CA GLY A 77 -3.18 22.11 12.07
C GLY A 77 -4.10 21.78 10.90
N THR A 78 -3.68 20.90 9.98
CA THR A 78 -4.61 20.29 8.99
C THR A 78 -5.31 19.09 9.60
N PHE A 79 -6.47 18.70 9.03
CA PHE A 79 -7.21 17.54 9.52
C PHE A 79 -6.34 16.28 9.60
N TYR A 80 -5.73 15.88 8.49
CA TYR A 80 -4.89 14.67 8.47
C TYR A 80 -3.59 14.84 9.27
N GLY A 81 -3.00 16.04 9.30
CA GLY A 81 -1.83 16.33 10.14
C GLY A 81 -2.11 16.10 11.62
N ASN A 82 -3.30 16.50 12.09
CA ASN A 82 -3.73 16.28 13.47
C ASN A 82 -4.20 14.84 13.74
N GLU A 83 -4.73 14.16 12.73
CA GLU A 83 -5.26 12.80 12.89
C GLU A 83 -4.18 11.72 12.90
N PHE A 84 -3.22 11.79 11.94
CA PHE A 84 -2.29 10.69 11.68
C PHE A 84 -0.81 11.06 11.80
N TYR A 85 -0.43 12.37 11.82
CA TYR A 85 0.98 12.77 11.69
C TYR A 85 1.50 13.65 12.85
N TRP A 86 0.73 13.79 13.92
CA TRP A 86 1.03 14.73 15.01
C TRP A 86 2.22 14.35 15.91
N LYS A 87 2.68 13.10 15.87
CA LYS A 87 3.83 12.60 16.65
C LYS A 87 5.07 12.28 15.82
N GLU A 88 5.01 12.44 14.52
CA GLU A 88 6.00 11.83 13.66
C GLU A 88 7.21 12.73 13.39
N GLN A 89 8.39 12.15 13.59
CA GLN A 89 9.65 12.72 13.15
C GLN A 89 10.20 11.81 12.05
N THR A 90 10.11 12.24 10.80
CA THR A 90 10.57 11.47 9.64
C THR A 90 11.68 12.22 8.93
N VAL A 91 12.66 11.50 8.42
CA VAL A 91 13.71 12.02 7.55
C VAL A 91 13.35 11.72 6.12
N GLN A 92 13.32 12.74 5.27
CA GLN A 92 13.03 12.59 3.84
C GLN A 92 14.31 12.38 3.04
N SER A 93 14.26 11.47 2.07
CA SER A 93 15.38 11.19 1.17
C SER A 93 14.87 10.62 -0.17
N GLU A 94 15.66 10.74 -1.23
CA GLU A 94 15.46 9.92 -2.43
C GLU A 94 15.86 8.46 -2.18
N ASP A 95 16.76 8.18 -1.24
CA ASP A 95 17.04 6.84 -0.73
C ASP A 95 15.91 6.41 0.23
N CYS A 96 14.81 5.92 -0.35
CA CYS A 96 13.56 5.63 0.38
C CYS A 96 12.90 4.31 -0.01
N LEU A 97 13.50 3.50 -0.88
CA LEU A 97 12.89 2.26 -1.39
C LEU A 97 13.10 1.09 -0.42
N TYR A 98 12.32 1.12 0.63
CA TYR A 98 12.40 0.18 1.75
C TYR A 98 11.04 -0.40 2.09
N LEU A 99 11.05 -1.58 2.70
CA LEU A 99 9.88 -2.25 3.25
C LEU A 99 10.11 -2.68 4.70
N ASN A 100 9.02 -2.99 5.39
CA ASN A 100 9.01 -3.51 6.74
C ASN A 100 8.22 -4.81 6.77
N VAL A 101 8.62 -5.76 7.63
CA VAL A 101 7.96 -7.06 7.75
C VAL A 101 7.69 -7.35 9.22
N TRP A 102 6.45 -7.69 9.56
CA TRP A 102 6.07 -8.27 10.85
C TRP A 102 5.64 -9.72 10.65
N ALA A 103 6.24 -10.62 11.38
CA ALA A 103 5.94 -12.05 11.32
C ALA A 103 5.88 -12.68 12.71
N PRO A 104 5.12 -13.78 12.92
CA PRO A 104 5.23 -14.59 14.12
C PRO A 104 6.68 -15.01 14.34
N ALA A 105 7.17 -14.86 15.58
CA ALA A 105 8.58 -15.08 15.88
C ALA A 105 9.03 -16.53 15.62
N ASP A 106 8.15 -17.49 15.81
CA ASP A 106 8.38 -18.92 15.57
C ASP A 106 8.35 -19.33 14.09
N ALA A 107 7.85 -18.45 13.21
CA ALA A 107 7.83 -18.69 11.77
C ALA A 107 9.15 -18.31 11.08
N ILE A 108 9.97 -17.45 11.69
CA ILE A 108 11.20 -16.93 11.08
C ILE A 108 12.22 -18.04 10.82
N GLY A 109 12.75 -18.07 9.60
CA GLY A 109 13.70 -19.12 9.18
C GLY A 109 13.05 -20.49 8.90
N ASN A 110 11.72 -20.56 8.88
CA ASN A 110 10.97 -21.76 8.53
C ASN A 110 10.26 -21.58 7.15
N PRO A 111 10.93 -21.83 6.03
CA PRO A 111 10.34 -21.64 4.71
C PRO A 111 9.18 -22.63 4.40
N ALA A 112 8.97 -23.64 5.23
CA ALA A 112 7.82 -24.55 5.13
C ALA A 112 6.57 -24.03 5.85
N GLY A 113 6.66 -22.91 6.58
CA GLY A 113 5.58 -22.37 7.40
C GLY A 113 4.34 -21.91 6.62
N LYS A 114 4.54 -21.40 5.39
CA LYS A 114 3.49 -21.03 4.44
C LYS A 114 2.38 -20.13 5.03
N LEU A 115 2.77 -19.16 5.83
CA LEU A 115 1.83 -18.17 6.37
C LEU A 115 1.33 -17.23 5.25
N PRO A 116 0.05 -16.85 5.26
CA PRO A 116 -0.48 -15.87 4.32
C PRO A 116 0.16 -14.51 4.53
N VAL A 117 0.28 -13.73 3.45
CA VAL A 117 0.99 -12.45 3.43
C VAL A 117 0.05 -11.32 3.05
N ALA A 118 0.02 -10.27 3.85
CA ALA A 118 -0.65 -9.01 3.59
C ALA A 118 0.39 -7.98 3.10
N PHE A 119 0.30 -7.54 1.85
CA PHE A 119 1.19 -6.56 1.23
C PHE A 119 0.48 -5.21 1.16
N TRP A 120 0.83 -4.32 2.09
CA TRP A 120 0.20 -3.01 2.24
C TRP A 120 0.85 -1.92 1.40
N VAL A 121 0.03 -1.20 0.62
CA VAL A 121 0.41 0.01 -0.12
C VAL A 121 -0.33 1.20 0.48
N HIS A 122 0.41 2.16 1.03
CA HIS A 122 -0.15 3.35 1.69
C HIS A 122 -0.84 4.31 0.71
N GLY A 123 -1.76 5.12 1.24
CA GLY A 123 -2.44 6.19 0.53
C GLY A 123 -1.63 7.48 0.42
N GLY A 124 -2.32 8.63 0.38
CA GLY A 124 -1.69 9.95 0.34
C GLY A 124 -1.65 10.58 -1.05
N ALA A 125 -2.66 10.29 -1.89
CA ALA A 125 -2.89 10.91 -3.21
C ALA A 125 -1.70 10.85 -4.17
N TYR A 126 -0.79 9.89 -4.02
CA TYR A 126 0.47 9.71 -4.75
C TYR A 126 1.53 10.76 -4.49
N PHE A 127 1.35 11.65 -3.55
CA PHE A 127 2.33 12.68 -3.20
C PHE A 127 2.66 12.77 -1.71
N ASN A 128 1.96 12.04 -0.83
CA ASN A 128 2.24 11.89 0.59
C ASN A 128 2.17 10.42 1.01
N GLY A 129 2.62 10.14 2.23
CA GLY A 129 2.49 8.85 2.87
C GLY A 129 3.78 8.04 2.92
N TYR A 130 3.79 7.02 3.78
CA TYR A 130 4.89 6.06 3.94
C TYR A 130 4.44 4.83 4.71
N GLY A 131 5.23 3.77 4.65
CA GLY A 131 4.85 2.43 5.14
C GLY A 131 4.92 2.22 6.66
N HIS A 132 5.18 3.27 7.44
CA HIS A 132 5.25 3.20 8.92
C HIS A 132 4.56 4.38 9.60
N GLU A 133 3.49 4.90 9.00
CA GLU A 133 2.62 5.89 9.64
C GLU A 133 2.08 5.35 10.97
N ILE A 134 1.66 6.23 11.88
CA ILE A 134 1.25 5.89 13.24
C ILE A 134 0.19 4.78 13.32
N THR A 135 -0.65 4.67 12.32
CA THR A 135 -1.67 3.60 12.21
C THR A 135 -1.08 2.26 11.80
N MET A 136 0.06 2.25 11.09
CA MET A 136 0.58 1.04 10.43
C MET A 136 1.47 0.24 11.38
N ASP A 137 0.93 -0.86 11.89
CA ASP A 137 1.62 -1.82 12.74
C ASP A 137 1.18 -3.25 12.42
N GLY A 138 2.12 -4.18 12.45
CA GLY A 138 1.86 -5.57 12.08
C GLY A 138 1.66 -6.53 13.25
N ASP A 139 1.76 -6.08 14.50
CA ASP A 139 1.67 -6.97 15.67
C ASP A 139 0.34 -7.74 15.70
N ALA A 140 -0.78 -7.03 15.50
CA ALA A 140 -2.10 -7.64 15.52
C ALA A 140 -2.33 -8.60 14.34
N TRP A 141 -1.70 -8.34 13.19
CA TRP A 141 -1.71 -9.21 12.01
C TRP A 141 -0.90 -10.48 12.27
N ALA A 142 0.34 -10.33 12.76
CA ALA A 142 1.23 -11.46 13.05
C ALA A 142 0.64 -12.37 14.12
N LYS A 143 0.07 -11.84 15.20
CA LYS A 143 -0.65 -12.60 16.24
C LYS A 143 -1.84 -13.40 15.70
N ARG A 144 -2.43 -12.96 14.60
CA ARG A 144 -3.48 -13.69 13.87
C ARG A 144 -2.93 -14.64 12.79
N GLY A 145 -1.60 -14.85 12.75
CA GLY A 145 -0.95 -15.77 11.82
C GLY A 145 -0.91 -15.25 10.37
N VAL A 146 -0.79 -13.95 10.18
CA VAL A 146 -0.62 -13.30 8.88
C VAL A 146 0.64 -12.44 8.92
N ILE A 147 1.54 -12.61 7.97
CA ILE A 147 2.69 -11.72 7.81
C ILE A 147 2.22 -10.41 7.19
N LEU A 148 2.50 -9.28 7.85
CA LEU A 148 2.28 -7.96 7.27
C LEU A 148 3.58 -7.43 6.66
N VAL A 149 3.50 -6.94 5.43
CA VAL A 149 4.55 -6.18 4.75
C VAL A 149 4.03 -4.80 4.41
N THR A 150 4.74 -3.75 4.81
CA THR A 150 4.45 -2.37 4.40
C THR A 150 5.61 -1.82 3.58
N ILE A 151 5.33 -0.97 2.60
CA ILE A 151 6.35 -0.45 1.68
C ILE A 151 6.33 1.07 1.61
N ASN A 152 7.50 1.65 1.32
CA ASN A 152 7.60 2.99 0.73
C ASN A 152 7.70 2.86 -0.79
N TYR A 153 7.23 3.86 -1.53
CA TYR A 153 7.40 4.00 -2.98
C TYR A 153 7.56 5.48 -3.34
N ARG A 154 8.22 5.78 -4.45
CA ARG A 154 8.43 7.18 -4.87
C ARG A 154 7.13 7.91 -5.14
N LEU A 155 7.09 9.18 -4.74
CA LEU A 155 5.91 10.02 -4.70
C LEU A 155 6.05 11.27 -5.58
N GLY A 156 4.93 11.85 -5.96
CA GLY A 156 4.85 13.14 -6.66
C GLY A 156 5.77 13.20 -7.88
N ILE A 157 6.54 14.28 -7.99
CA ILE A 157 7.47 14.49 -9.10
C ILE A 157 8.56 13.42 -9.17
N PHE A 158 8.99 12.86 -8.03
CA PHE A 158 10.02 11.81 -8.00
C PHE A 158 9.50 10.46 -8.49
N GLY A 159 8.20 10.19 -8.28
CA GLY A 159 7.57 8.93 -8.60
C GLY A 159 6.82 8.90 -9.94
N PHE A 160 6.37 10.05 -10.44
CA PHE A 160 5.38 10.04 -11.53
C PHE A 160 5.65 11.05 -12.65
N LEU A 161 6.77 11.78 -12.62
CA LEU A 161 7.16 12.66 -13.74
C LEU A 161 7.43 11.82 -14.99
N ALA A 162 6.66 12.04 -16.05
CA ALA A 162 6.97 11.61 -17.41
C ALA A 162 7.56 12.76 -18.22
N HIS A 163 8.52 12.49 -19.10
CA HIS A 163 9.13 13.50 -19.96
C HIS A 163 9.68 12.84 -21.23
N PRO A 164 9.62 13.51 -22.41
CA PRO A 164 10.12 12.91 -23.65
C PRO A 164 11.59 12.44 -23.61
N GLU A 165 12.47 13.21 -22.97
CA GLU A 165 13.88 12.82 -22.83
C GLU A 165 14.07 11.62 -21.88
N LEU A 166 13.25 11.50 -20.81
CA LEU A 166 13.23 10.33 -19.95
C LEU A 166 12.75 9.08 -20.70
N SER A 167 11.76 9.24 -21.58
CA SER A 167 11.27 8.16 -22.44
C SER A 167 12.33 7.74 -23.46
N ALA A 168 13.06 8.69 -24.03
CA ALA A 168 14.13 8.41 -25.00
C ALA A 168 15.32 7.63 -24.38
N GLU A 169 15.52 7.69 -23.06
CA GLU A 169 16.53 6.87 -22.38
C GLU A 169 16.14 5.40 -22.22
N ASN A 170 14.84 5.07 -22.27
CA ASN A 170 14.35 3.73 -22.06
C ASN A 170 14.14 2.99 -23.38
N PRO A 171 14.57 1.72 -23.52
CA PRO A 171 14.43 0.96 -24.75
C PRO A 171 12.99 0.81 -25.26
N ASP A 172 12.02 0.87 -24.34
CA ASP A 172 10.58 0.79 -24.66
C ASP A 172 9.91 2.15 -24.90
N GLY A 173 10.68 3.24 -24.82
CA GLY A 173 10.19 4.58 -25.13
C GLY A 173 9.18 5.13 -24.10
N THR A 174 9.17 4.65 -22.84
CA THR A 174 8.25 5.09 -21.81
C THR A 174 8.96 5.75 -20.62
N SER A 175 8.27 6.65 -19.92
CA SER A 175 8.74 7.28 -18.68
C SER A 175 7.58 7.57 -17.72
N GLY A 176 7.89 7.96 -16.50
CA GLY A 176 6.91 8.10 -15.43
C GLY A 176 6.57 6.76 -14.78
N ASN A 177 5.48 6.70 -14.02
CA ASN A 177 5.04 5.50 -13.31
C ASN A 177 6.09 4.87 -12.36
N TYR A 178 7.20 5.57 -12.06
CA TYR A 178 8.31 5.01 -11.27
C TYR A 178 7.84 4.53 -9.89
N GLY A 179 6.92 5.27 -9.24
CA GLY A 179 6.31 4.85 -7.98
C GLY A 179 5.50 3.55 -8.09
N THR A 180 4.80 3.33 -9.21
CA THR A 180 4.09 2.06 -9.44
C THR A 180 5.06 0.94 -9.81
N TYR A 181 6.15 1.24 -10.56
CA TYR A 181 7.23 0.28 -10.77
C TYR A 181 7.90 -0.12 -9.45
N ASP A 182 8.05 0.81 -8.49
CA ASP A 182 8.57 0.53 -7.14
C ASP A 182 7.66 -0.46 -6.41
N GLN A 183 6.33 -0.29 -6.49
CA GLN A 183 5.34 -1.20 -5.90
C GLN A 183 5.43 -2.60 -6.52
N VAL A 184 5.60 -2.72 -7.84
CA VAL A 184 5.81 -4.01 -8.52
C VAL A 184 7.14 -4.64 -8.10
N ALA A 185 8.21 -3.86 -7.98
CA ALA A 185 9.51 -4.36 -7.53
C ALA A 185 9.45 -4.86 -6.08
N ALA A 186 8.78 -4.12 -5.19
CA ALA A 186 8.57 -4.54 -3.81
C ALA A 186 7.73 -5.83 -3.73
N LEU A 187 6.66 -5.95 -4.54
CA LEU A 187 5.83 -7.15 -4.59
C LEU A 187 6.63 -8.37 -5.08
N LYS A 188 7.47 -8.21 -6.10
CA LYS A 188 8.39 -9.26 -6.58
C LYS A 188 9.41 -9.63 -5.51
N TRP A 189 10.01 -8.64 -4.86
CA TRP A 189 10.93 -8.88 -3.75
C TRP A 189 10.26 -9.69 -2.64
N VAL A 190 9.03 -9.36 -2.27
CA VAL A 190 8.25 -10.12 -1.28
C VAL A 190 8.04 -11.55 -1.75
N HIS A 191 7.56 -11.75 -2.96
CA HIS A 191 7.38 -13.10 -3.53
C HIS A 191 8.68 -13.94 -3.43
N ASP A 192 9.83 -13.36 -3.77
CA ASP A 192 11.10 -14.07 -3.85
C ASP A 192 11.74 -14.32 -2.47
N ASN A 193 11.40 -13.53 -1.43
CA ASN A 193 12.09 -13.57 -0.14
C ASN A 193 11.19 -13.98 1.04
N ILE A 194 9.86 -13.89 0.92
CA ILE A 194 8.95 -14.01 2.07
C ILE A 194 8.96 -15.39 2.74
N ALA A 195 9.37 -16.43 2.02
CA ALA A 195 9.54 -17.76 2.58
C ALA A 195 10.57 -17.79 3.72
N GLN A 196 11.59 -16.91 3.70
CA GLN A 196 12.56 -16.79 4.79
C GLN A 196 11.92 -16.26 6.09
N PHE A 197 10.81 -15.57 5.99
CA PHE A 197 10.00 -15.07 7.10
C PHE A 197 8.88 -16.05 7.49
N GLY A 198 8.82 -17.23 6.87
CA GLY A 198 7.78 -18.24 7.07
C GLY A 198 6.52 -18.00 6.22
N GLY A 199 6.57 -17.08 5.27
CA GLY A 199 5.43 -16.72 4.40
C GLY A 199 5.27 -17.63 3.19
N ASP A 200 4.06 -17.64 2.64
CA ASP A 200 3.72 -18.34 1.40
C ASP A 200 3.77 -17.36 0.22
N PRO A 201 4.75 -17.48 -0.70
CA PRO A 201 4.83 -16.63 -1.88
C PRO A 201 3.61 -16.78 -2.80
N ASP A 202 2.90 -17.91 -2.76
CA ASP A 202 1.71 -18.16 -3.55
C ASP A 202 0.41 -17.64 -2.88
N ASN A 203 0.50 -17.08 -1.65
CA ASN A 203 -0.64 -16.55 -0.91
C ASN A 203 -0.41 -15.10 -0.47
N ILE A 204 -0.17 -14.22 -1.45
CA ILE A 204 -0.01 -12.78 -1.22
C ILE A 204 -1.33 -12.07 -1.51
N THR A 205 -1.82 -11.33 -0.53
CA THR A 205 -2.93 -10.39 -0.65
C THR A 205 -2.38 -8.98 -0.75
N VAL A 206 -2.65 -8.29 -1.85
CA VAL A 206 -2.35 -6.87 -1.99
C VAL A 206 -3.49 -6.03 -1.42
N LEU A 207 -3.17 -5.04 -0.58
CA LEU A 207 -4.18 -4.20 0.02
C LEU A 207 -3.70 -2.76 0.17
N GLY A 208 -4.64 -1.82 0.09
CA GLY A 208 -4.33 -0.40 0.19
C GLY A 208 -5.58 0.45 0.31
N GLN A 209 -5.38 1.67 0.80
CA GLN A 209 -6.44 2.64 1.04
C GLN A 209 -6.21 3.91 0.22
N SER A 210 -7.27 4.58 -0.28
CA SER A 210 -7.15 5.83 -1.04
C SER A 210 -6.29 5.68 -2.30
N ALA A 211 -5.22 6.47 -2.46
CA ALA A 211 -4.24 6.28 -3.53
C ALA A 211 -3.54 4.90 -3.46
N GLY A 212 -3.41 4.32 -2.26
CA GLY A 212 -2.99 2.92 -2.10
C GLY A 212 -3.99 1.95 -2.73
N ALA A 213 -5.29 2.17 -2.55
CA ALA A 213 -6.32 1.38 -3.23
C ALA A 213 -6.29 1.56 -4.75
N ALA A 214 -6.05 2.79 -5.23
CA ALA A 214 -5.81 3.05 -6.65
C ALA A 214 -4.54 2.33 -7.15
N SER A 215 -3.50 2.24 -6.32
CA SER A 215 -2.31 1.42 -6.60
C SER A 215 -2.65 -0.07 -6.68
N ILE A 216 -3.52 -0.58 -5.80
CA ILE A 216 -3.98 -1.97 -5.90
C ILE A 216 -4.72 -2.21 -7.24
N LYS A 217 -5.57 -1.26 -7.68
CA LYS A 217 -6.21 -1.31 -9.00
C LYS A 217 -5.16 -1.40 -10.11
N ASN A 218 -4.10 -0.59 -10.06
CA ASN A 218 -3.00 -0.65 -11.02
C ASN A 218 -2.27 -2.00 -10.97
N LEU A 219 -1.97 -2.52 -9.77
CA LEU A 219 -1.29 -3.81 -9.62
C LEU A 219 -2.11 -4.98 -10.17
N VAL A 220 -3.42 -5.02 -9.90
CA VAL A 220 -4.28 -6.12 -10.42
C VAL A 220 -4.55 -6.02 -11.92
N SER A 221 -4.35 -4.85 -12.54
CA SER A 221 -4.47 -4.63 -13.99
C SER A 221 -3.14 -4.81 -14.74
N SER A 222 -2.00 -4.77 -14.02
CA SER A 222 -0.68 -4.79 -14.64
C SER A 222 -0.27 -6.19 -15.06
N PRO A 223 0.20 -6.40 -16.30
CA PRO A 223 0.81 -7.66 -16.72
C PRO A 223 2.10 -7.97 -15.93
N LEU A 224 2.76 -6.97 -15.33
CA LEU A 224 4.03 -7.13 -14.61
C LEU A 224 3.87 -7.74 -13.21
N SER A 225 2.66 -7.76 -12.66
CA SER A 225 2.30 -8.40 -11.39
C SER A 225 1.48 -9.69 -11.57
N LYS A 226 1.32 -10.12 -12.83
CA LYS A 226 0.55 -11.33 -13.15
C LYS A 226 1.14 -12.56 -12.45
N GLY A 227 0.27 -13.31 -11.77
CA GLY A 227 0.65 -14.52 -11.02
C GLY A 227 1.17 -14.28 -9.61
N LEU A 228 1.41 -13.03 -9.19
CA LEU A 228 1.90 -12.70 -7.86
C LEU A 228 0.78 -12.42 -6.83
N ILE A 229 -0.46 -12.23 -7.29
CA ILE A 229 -1.57 -11.76 -6.46
C ILE A 229 -2.62 -12.84 -6.35
N ARG A 230 -2.88 -13.32 -5.12
CA ARG A 230 -3.94 -14.26 -4.81
C ARG A 230 -5.24 -13.56 -4.41
N ASN A 231 -5.16 -12.49 -3.63
CA ASN A 231 -6.32 -11.72 -3.19
C ASN A 231 -6.01 -10.21 -3.27
N ALA A 232 -7.04 -9.38 -3.37
CA ALA A 232 -6.94 -7.94 -3.40
C ALA A 232 -7.99 -7.27 -2.50
N ILE A 233 -7.57 -6.30 -1.67
CA ILE A 233 -8.47 -5.48 -0.84
C ILE A 233 -8.34 -4.03 -1.27
N ILE A 234 -9.43 -3.43 -1.74
CA ILE A 234 -9.49 -2.06 -2.29
C ILE A 234 -10.31 -1.20 -1.31
N GLN A 235 -9.63 -0.35 -0.53
CA GLN A 235 -10.25 0.45 0.53
C GLN A 235 -10.36 1.92 0.13
N SER A 236 -11.58 2.43 0.03
CA SER A 236 -11.84 3.85 -0.33
C SER A 236 -11.15 4.29 -1.63
N GLY A 237 -11.01 3.37 -2.60
CA GLY A 237 -10.49 3.63 -3.95
C GLY A 237 -11.61 3.66 -5.01
N GLY A 238 -12.85 3.40 -4.59
CA GLY A 238 -14.00 3.20 -5.48
C GLY A 238 -13.84 1.99 -6.40
N GLY A 239 -14.84 1.71 -7.19
CA GLY A 239 -14.88 0.65 -8.20
C GLY A 239 -14.70 1.18 -9.63
N ILE A 240 -15.66 0.88 -10.50
CA ILE A 240 -15.70 1.33 -11.90
C ILE A 240 -16.02 2.82 -11.99
N GLY A 241 -15.37 3.54 -12.91
CA GLY A 241 -15.59 4.99 -13.12
C GLY A 241 -15.13 5.87 -11.96
N SER A 242 -14.25 5.35 -11.10
CA SER A 242 -13.85 6.03 -9.90
C SER A 242 -12.39 6.49 -9.92
N PHE A 243 -12.01 7.19 -8.86
CA PHE A 243 -10.65 7.65 -8.60
C PHE A 243 -9.61 6.51 -8.79
N GLY A 244 -8.52 6.84 -9.51
CA GLY A 244 -7.43 5.90 -9.78
C GLY A 244 -7.58 5.06 -11.05
N SER A 245 -8.66 5.26 -11.83
CA SER A 245 -8.65 4.87 -13.23
C SER A 245 -7.73 5.84 -13.97
N SER A 246 -6.60 5.35 -14.46
CA SER A 246 -5.68 6.15 -15.26
C SER A 246 -6.21 6.19 -16.70
N ASP A 247 -6.81 7.31 -17.10
CA ASP A 247 -7.28 7.48 -18.46
C ASP A 247 -6.29 8.30 -19.32
N SER A 248 -5.29 8.93 -18.70
CA SER A 248 -4.25 9.65 -19.41
C SER A 248 -3.20 8.69 -19.99
N GLY A 249 -2.86 8.90 -21.26
CA GLY A 249 -1.80 8.13 -21.90
C GLY A 249 -0.41 8.77 -21.76
N GLN A 250 0.62 8.02 -22.12
CA GLN A 250 2.04 8.39 -22.07
C GLN A 250 2.33 9.78 -22.67
N LYS A 251 1.83 10.08 -23.88
CA LYS A 251 2.07 11.36 -24.55
C LYS A 251 1.55 12.57 -23.80
N GLN A 252 0.39 12.45 -23.15
CA GLN A 252 -0.17 13.53 -22.36
C GLN A 252 0.64 13.72 -21.06
N ALA A 253 1.06 12.64 -20.41
CA ALA A 253 1.89 12.70 -19.23
C ALA A 253 3.25 13.35 -19.55
N GLU A 254 3.88 12.98 -20.67
CA GLU A 254 5.12 13.61 -21.17
C GLU A 254 4.95 15.10 -21.47
N ALA A 255 3.85 15.49 -22.12
CA ALA A 255 3.59 16.89 -22.41
C ALA A 255 3.41 17.71 -21.13
N THR A 256 2.75 17.14 -20.10
CA THR A 256 2.61 17.76 -18.78
C THR A 256 3.97 17.95 -18.12
N GLY A 257 4.79 16.91 -18.09
CA GLY A 257 6.12 16.96 -17.47
C GLY A 257 7.06 17.92 -18.19
N LYS A 258 7.06 17.90 -19.53
CA LYS A 258 7.83 18.85 -20.34
C LYS A 258 7.43 20.30 -20.05
N SER A 259 6.14 20.61 -20.12
CA SER A 259 5.63 21.96 -19.82
C SER A 259 6.02 22.41 -18.40
N PHE A 260 5.94 21.51 -17.41
CA PHE A 260 6.35 21.80 -16.05
C PHE A 260 7.85 22.13 -15.96
N MET A 261 8.71 21.30 -16.53
CA MET A 261 10.16 21.49 -16.43
C MET A 261 10.64 22.72 -17.23
N ASP A 262 10.09 22.95 -18.43
CA ASP A 262 10.39 24.14 -19.27
C ASP A 262 10.03 25.45 -18.53
N LYS A 263 8.92 25.47 -17.80
CA LYS A 263 8.47 26.62 -17.01
C LYS A 263 9.52 27.08 -15.97
N PHE A 264 10.29 26.12 -15.44
CA PHE A 264 11.36 26.40 -14.46
C PHE A 264 12.75 26.45 -15.08
N GLY A 265 12.85 26.43 -16.42
CA GLY A 265 14.12 26.56 -17.14
C GLY A 265 14.99 25.32 -17.18
N TYR A 266 14.43 24.15 -16.87
CA TYR A 266 15.12 22.85 -16.92
C TYR A 266 14.84 22.17 -18.25
N ASN A 267 15.60 22.55 -19.29
CA ASN A 267 15.30 22.19 -20.68
C ASN A 267 16.02 20.95 -21.19
N ASP A 268 16.84 20.30 -20.38
CA ASP A 268 17.49 19.04 -20.69
C ASP A 268 17.56 18.11 -19.48
N LEU A 269 17.71 16.81 -19.74
CA LEU A 269 17.69 15.78 -18.70
C LEU A 269 18.83 15.93 -17.68
N LYS A 270 20.01 16.39 -18.11
CA LYS A 270 21.15 16.61 -17.20
C LYS A 270 20.86 17.74 -16.23
N ALA A 271 20.30 18.86 -16.72
CA ALA A 271 19.87 19.97 -15.88
C ALA A 271 18.76 19.51 -14.93
N MET A 272 17.78 18.75 -15.40
CA MET A 272 16.68 18.22 -14.56
C MET A 272 17.21 17.31 -13.43
N ARG A 273 18.12 16.39 -13.72
CA ARG A 273 18.72 15.49 -12.70
C ARG A 273 19.63 16.21 -11.72
N ALA A 274 20.23 17.32 -12.10
CA ALA A 274 21.09 18.13 -11.23
C ALA A 274 20.32 18.98 -10.23
N VAL A 275 19.00 19.13 -10.37
CA VAL A 275 18.18 19.93 -9.43
C VAL A 275 18.17 19.26 -8.05
N PRO A 276 18.51 19.99 -6.97
CA PRO A 276 18.36 19.46 -5.62
C PRO A 276 16.93 18.97 -5.33
N ALA A 277 16.78 17.89 -4.58
CA ALA A 277 15.49 17.29 -4.29
C ALA A 277 14.52 18.26 -3.59
N GLU A 278 15.04 19.07 -2.66
CA GLU A 278 14.30 20.13 -1.97
C GLU A 278 13.71 21.14 -2.98
N ARG A 279 14.51 21.54 -3.98
CA ARG A 279 14.06 22.49 -4.99
C ARG A 279 13.00 21.88 -5.90
N LEU A 280 13.14 20.61 -6.28
CA LEU A 280 12.09 19.89 -7.03
C LEU A 280 10.78 19.83 -6.25
N LEU A 281 10.86 19.57 -4.94
CA LEU A 281 9.68 19.56 -4.08
C LEU A 281 9.03 20.96 -3.97
N GLU A 282 9.81 22.01 -3.83
CA GLU A 282 9.30 23.39 -3.79
C GLU A 282 8.50 23.76 -5.04
N ILE A 283 9.09 23.55 -6.23
CA ILE A 283 8.42 23.87 -7.49
C ILE A 283 7.20 22.97 -7.74
N PHE A 284 7.25 21.71 -7.33
CA PHE A 284 6.12 20.80 -7.38
C PHE A 284 4.96 21.29 -6.50
N LYS A 285 5.24 21.73 -5.28
CA LYS A 285 4.23 22.33 -4.38
C LYS A 285 3.61 23.59 -4.95
N ALA A 286 4.43 24.45 -5.58
CA ALA A 286 3.95 25.72 -6.15
C ALA A 286 2.99 25.54 -7.34
N GLU A 287 3.16 24.48 -8.15
CA GLU A 287 2.34 24.22 -9.34
C GLU A 287 1.09 23.36 -9.07
N GLY A 288 1.00 22.75 -7.89
CA GLY A 288 -0.10 21.88 -7.52
C GLY A 288 0.27 20.40 -7.58
N MET A 289 0.12 19.76 -6.44
CA MET A 289 0.58 18.39 -6.16
C MET A 289 -0.14 17.28 -6.95
N ASN A 290 -1.17 17.62 -7.74
CA ASN A 290 -1.95 16.65 -8.51
C ASN A 290 -1.47 16.46 -9.95
N LEU A 291 -0.36 17.09 -10.35
CA LEU A 291 0.13 17.08 -11.72
C LEU A 291 0.63 15.71 -12.19
N PHE A 292 1.30 14.97 -11.31
CA PHE A 292 1.98 13.73 -11.66
C PHE A 292 1.30 12.55 -10.98
N ARG A 293 0.80 11.62 -11.79
CA ARG A 293 0.02 10.45 -11.36
C ARG A 293 0.33 9.26 -12.27
N PRO A 294 -0.05 8.03 -11.87
CA PRO A 294 -0.02 6.89 -12.78
C PRO A 294 -0.77 7.18 -14.08
N HIS A 295 -0.26 6.67 -15.20
CA HIS A 295 -0.84 6.81 -16.53
C HIS A 295 -0.64 5.54 -17.36
N ILE A 296 -1.43 5.38 -18.43
CA ILE A 296 -1.30 4.25 -19.36
C ILE A 296 -0.03 4.46 -20.19
N ASP A 297 0.96 3.59 -19.99
CA ASP A 297 2.26 3.61 -20.69
C ASP A 297 2.43 2.47 -21.70
N GLY A 298 1.45 1.56 -21.79
CA GLY A 298 1.46 0.42 -22.69
C GLY A 298 2.34 -0.75 -22.23
N LEU A 299 3.01 -0.64 -21.08
CA LEU A 299 3.89 -1.66 -20.52
C LEU A 299 3.50 -2.07 -19.11
N LEU A 300 3.56 -1.12 -18.15
CA LEU A 300 3.11 -1.34 -16.79
C LEU A 300 1.57 -1.32 -16.71
N LEU A 301 0.98 -0.31 -17.34
CA LEU A 301 -0.46 -0.16 -17.49
C LEU A 301 -0.79 -0.14 -18.98
N THR A 302 -1.37 -1.24 -19.45
CA THR A 302 -1.73 -1.42 -20.88
C THR A 302 -3.10 -0.84 -21.20
N GLU A 303 -3.95 -0.71 -20.20
CA GLU A 303 -5.31 -0.19 -20.28
C GLU A 303 -5.74 0.38 -18.91
N SER A 304 -6.90 1.02 -18.85
CA SER A 304 -7.49 1.48 -17.60
C SER A 304 -7.95 0.28 -16.74
N PHE A 305 -8.07 0.48 -15.41
CA PHE A 305 -8.66 -0.53 -14.54
C PHE A 305 -10.08 -0.91 -14.99
N ASP A 306 -10.86 0.06 -15.43
CA ASP A 306 -12.23 -0.12 -15.87
C ASP A 306 -12.31 -1.01 -17.12
N ASP A 307 -11.42 -0.77 -18.11
CA ASP A 307 -11.33 -1.59 -19.30
C ASP A 307 -10.78 -2.99 -18.97
N ALA A 308 -9.75 -3.09 -18.14
CA ALA A 308 -9.22 -4.37 -17.69
C ALA A 308 -10.28 -5.21 -16.96
N ALA A 309 -11.16 -4.56 -16.16
CA ALA A 309 -12.26 -5.23 -15.50
C ALA A 309 -13.31 -5.74 -16.51
N ARG A 310 -13.73 -4.90 -17.48
CA ARG A 310 -14.69 -5.29 -18.52
C ARG A 310 -14.16 -6.35 -19.47
N ASN A 311 -12.87 -6.29 -19.78
CA ASN A 311 -12.18 -7.22 -20.67
C ASN A 311 -11.71 -8.51 -19.97
N GLN A 312 -11.94 -8.66 -18.67
CA GLN A 312 -11.50 -9.79 -17.84
C GLN A 312 -9.96 -9.95 -17.82
N HIS A 313 -9.23 -8.85 -17.89
CA HIS A 313 -7.76 -8.83 -17.85
C HIS A 313 -7.20 -8.64 -16.43
N LEU A 314 -8.06 -8.38 -15.43
CA LEU A 314 -7.63 -8.26 -14.04
C LEU A 314 -6.98 -9.56 -13.55
N ALA A 315 -6.12 -9.43 -12.53
CA ALA A 315 -5.54 -10.58 -11.84
C ALA A 315 -6.63 -11.56 -11.42
N ASN A 316 -6.36 -12.87 -11.60
CA ASN A 316 -7.24 -13.95 -11.17
C ASN A 316 -7.23 -14.08 -9.65
N ALA A 317 -7.77 -13.08 -8.96
CA ALA A 317 -7.75 -12.93 -7.51
C ALA A 317 -9.17 -12.89 -6.92
N ASN A 318 -9.28 -13.16 -5.62
CA ASN A 318 -10.48 -12.82 -4.86
C ASN A 318 -10.44 -11.34 -4.51
N TYR A 319 -11.59 -10.67 -4.44
CA TYR A 319 -11.68 -9.24 -4.19
C TYR A 319 -12.55 -8.93 -2.97
N MET A 320 -12.03 -8.05 -2.11
CA MET A 320 -12.80 -7.35 -1.09
C MET A 320 -12.68 -5.86 -1.35
N ILE A 321 -13.81 -5.14 -1.34
CA ILE A 321 -13.85 -3.73 -1.72
C ILE A 321 -14.86 -2.99 -0.83
N GLY A 322 -14.54 -1.75 -0.48
CA GLY A 322 -15.45 -0.93 0.31
C GLY A 322 -14.95 0.49 0.51
N CYS A 323 -15.69 1.24 1.31
CA CYS A 323 -15.36 2.62 1.66
C CYS A 323 -15.88 2.96 3.05
N THR A 324 -15.57 4.18 3.53
CA THR A 324 -16.17 4.75 4.72
C THR A 324 -17.49 5.43 4.39
N LEU A 325 -18.35 5.61 5.40
CA LEU A 325 -19.68 6.21 5.22
C LEU A 325 -19.59 7.69 4.84
N ASP A 326 -18.71 8.43 5.52
CA ASP A 326 -18.51 9.88 5.32
C ASP A 326 -17.20 10.12 4.53
N ASP A 327 -16.99 9.33 3.46
CA ASP A 327 -15.80 9.40 2.60
C ASP A 327 -15.70 10.73 1.84
N ILE A 328 -14.51 11.05 1.28
CA ILE A 328 -14.27 12.29 0.50
C ILE A 328 -15.28 12.52 -0.64
N ARG A 329 -15.92 11.45 -1.11
CA ARG A 329 -17.03 11.46 -2.08
C ARG A 329 -17.82 10.16 -2.01
N PRO A 330 -19.07 10.14 -2.42
CA PRO A 330 -19.85 8.90 -2.53
C PRO A 330 -19.21 7.92 -3.53
N MET A 331 -18.92 6.70 -3.09
CA MET A 331 -18.30 5.65 -3.91
C MET A 331 -19.19 4.42 -4.12
N GLY A 332 -20.32 4.33 -3.40
CA GLY A 332 -21.16 3.13 -3.37
C GLY A 332 -21.53 2.61 -4.75
N LYS A 333 -22.06 3.48 -5.64
CA LYS A 333 -22.48 3.07 -6.99
C LYS A 333 -21.33 2.49 -7.82
N GLN A 334 -20.14 3.08 -7.75
CA GLN A 334 -18.96 2.60 -8.49
C GLN A 334 -18.48 1.24 -7.95
N ILE A 335 -18.60 1.04 -6.63
CA ILE A 335 -18.28 -0.22 -5.98
C ILE A 335 -19.28 -1.28 -6.36
N ASP A 336 -20.60 -0.96 -6.32
CA ASP A 336 -21.68 -1.86 -6.74
C ASP A 336 -21.47 -2.32 -8.19
N GLU A 337 -21.14 -1.38 -9.11
CA GLU A 337 -20.88 -1.71 -10.52
C GLU A 337 -19.70 -2.68 -10.67
N PHE A 338 -18.62 -2.49 -9.93
CA PHE A 338 -17.49 -3.42 -9.93
C PHE A 338 -17.92 -4.81 -9.43
N CYS A 339 -18.67 -4.88 -8.32
CA CYS A 339 -19.13 -6.15 -7.76
C CYS A 339 -20.10 -6.88 -8.71
N PHE A 340 -21.03 -6.16 -9.34
CA PHE A 340 -21.90 -6.72 -10.37
C PHE A 340 -21.12 -7.24 -11.58
N LEU A 341 -20.11 -6.48 -12.02
CA LEU A 341 -19.27 -6.88 -13.14
C LEU A 341 -18.51 -8.19 -12.83
N ARG A 342 -17.97 -8.32 -11.62
CA ARG A 342 -17.28 -9.53 -11.16
C ARG A 342 -18.20 -10.75 -11.10
N ASP A 343 -19.42 -10.58 -10.58
CA ASP A 343 -20.40 -11.67 -10.52
C ASP A 343 -20.86 -12.09 -11.92
N SER A 344 -21.14 -11.12 -12.79
CA SER A 344 -21.67 -11.39 -14.14
C SER A 344 -20.66 -11.98 -15.12
N LEU A 345 -19.39 -11.54 -15.07
CA LEU A 345 -18.37 -11.96 -16.05
C LEU A 345 -17.57 -13.15 -15.57
N ASP A 346 -17.12 -13.13 -14.31
CA ASP A 346 -16.16 -14.12 -13.81
C ASP A 346 -16.80 -15.19 -12.95
N HIS A 347 -18.09 -15.02 -12.58
CA HIS A 347 -18.79 -15.84 -11.58
C HIS A 347 -18.00 -15.97 -10.26
N ARG A 348 -17.27 -14.92 -9.92
CA ARG A 348 -16.46 -14.77 -8.70
C ARG A 348 -16.87 -13.47 -7.99
N PRO A 349 -17.98 -13.49 -7.27
CA PRO A 349 -18.48 -12.30 -6.59
C PRO A 349 -17.47 -11.75 -5.59
N ALA A 350 -17.40 -10.43 -5.50
CA ALA A 350 -16.56 -9.75 -4.51
C ALA A 350 -17.26 -9.67 -3.15
N TYR A 351 -16.51 -9.43 -2.10
CA TYR A 351 -17.04 -9.08 -0.79
C TYR A 351 -17.04 -7.55 -0.66
N GLN A 352 -18.22 -6.98 -0.35
CA GLN A 352 -18.37 -5.53 -0.20
C GLN A 352 -18.61 -5.14 1.25
N TYR A 353 -17.96 -4.02 1.68
CA TYR A 353 -18.18 -3.46 3.00
C TYR A 353 -18.44 -1.95 2.98
N LEU A 354 -19.04 -1.48 4.08
CA LEU A 354 -19.17 -0.08 4.45
C LEU A 354 -18.68 0.09 5.90
N PHE A 355 -17.66 0.91 6.12
CA PHE A 355 -17.26 1.30 7.45
C PHE A 355 -18.06 2.53 7.89
N ALA A 356 -18.94 2.36 8.87
CA ALA A 356 -19.91 3.36 9.28
C ALA A 356 -19.72 3.87 10.73
N ARG A 357 -18.62 3.45 11.40
CA ARG A 357 -18.30 3.95 12.74
C ARG A 357 -17.89 5.41 12.66
N LYS A 358 -18.71 6.30 13.20
CA LYS A 358 -18.36 7.70 13.43
C LYS A 358 -17.40 7.76 14.61
N LEU A 359 -16.14 8.16 14.36
CA LEU A 359 -15.10 8.13 15.36
C LEU A 359 -15.42 9.11 16.51
N PRO A 360 -15.09 8.74 17.77
CA PRO A 360 -15.38 9.59 18.94
C PRO A 360 -14.43 10.80 19.00
N GLY A 361 -14.79 11.79 19.80
CA GLY A 361 -13.96 12.98 20.09
C GLY A 361 -14.27 14.20 19.22
N THR A 362 -14.84 14.01 18.04
CA THR A 362 -15.25 15.08 17.12
C THR A 362 -16.52 14.71 16.36
N HIS A 363 -16.97 15.61 15.46
CA HIS A 363 -18.12 15.38 14.58
C HIS A 363 -17.71 15.03 13.14
N ASP A 364 -16.47 14.56 12.93
CA ASP A 364 -15.92 14.27 11.60
C ASP A 364 -16.54 13.02 10.95
N GLY A 365 -17.29 12.23 11.69
CA GLY A 365 -17.99 11.06 11.18
C GLY A 365 -17.08 9.84 10.99
N ALA A 366 -17.48 8.98 10.05
CA ALA A 366 -16.69 7.88 9.52
C ALA A 366 -15.90 8.39 8.32
N PHE A 367 -14.96 9.31 8.57
CA PHE A 367 -14.21 10.03 7.55
C PHE A 367 -13.29 9.10 6.73
N HIS A 368 -12.83 9.59 5.60
CA HIS A 368 -11.86 8.90 4.74
C HIS A 368 -10.60 8.47 5.52
N SER A 369 -10.25 7.20 5.51
CA SER A 369 -9.17 6.55 6.27
C SER A 369 -9.48 6.23 7.75
N ALA A 370 -10.70 6.47 8.22
CA ALA A 370 -11.08 6.19 9.62
C ALA A 370 -10.92 4.71 10.01
N GLU A 371 -11.13 3.79 9.05
CA GLU A 371 -11.02 2.35 9.25
C GLU A 371 -9.58 1.88 9.51
N LEU A 372 -8.56 2.69 9.20
CA LEU A 372 -7.15 2.30 9.39
C LEU A 372 -6.82 2.03 10.84
N TRP A 373 -7.34 2.81 11.78
CA TRP A 373 -7.18 2.57 13.20
C TRP A 373 -7.66 1.16 13.62
N TYR A 374 -8.75 0.69 13.01
CA TYR A 374 -9.38 -0.59 13.30
C TYR A 374 -8.69 -1.76 12.61
N MET A 375 -8.37 -1.61 11.30
CA MET A 375 -7.76 -2.70 10.55
C MET A 375 -6.28 -2.96 10.90
N PHE A 376 -5.59 -2.01 11.53
CA PHE A 376 -4.26 -2.21 12.10
C PHE A 376 -4.30 -2.46 13.61
N HIS A 377 -5.48 -2.34 14.23
CA HIS A 377 -5.68 -2.49 15.67
C HIS A 377 -4.78 -1.58 16.51
N THR A 378 -4.66 -0.32 16.10
CA THR A 378 -3.78 0.70 16.70
C THR A 378 -4.57 1.81 17.39
N LEU A 379 -5.77 1.51 17.87
CA LEU A 379 -6.67 2.46 18.55
C LEU A 379 -6.03 3.13 19.77
N ASP A 380 -5.12 2.44 20.45
CA ASP A 380 -4.38 2.92 21.62
C ASP A 380 -3.35 4.02 21.27
N ARG A 381 -3.01 4.15 20.00
CA ARG A 381 -2.12 5.21 19.50
C ARG A 381 -2.88 6.47 19.12
N SER A 382 -4.19 6.37 18.96
CA SER A 382 -5.04 7.51 18.60
C SER A 382 -5.21 8.48 19.79
N TRP A 383 -5.30 9.77 19.48
CA TRP A 383 -5.67 10.79 20.47
C TRP A 383 -7.17 10.77 20.80
N ARG A 384 -7.97 10.05 20.02
CA ARG A 384 -9.42 9.95 20.19
C ARG A 384 -9.80 9.08 21.41
N PRO A 385 -10.87 9.41 22.16
CA PRO A 385 -11.30 8.63 23.32
C PRO A 385 -12.00 7.35 22.86
N MET A 386 -11.23 6.40 22.36
CA MET A 386 -11.73 5.09 21.92
C MET A 386 -12.31 4.31 23.10
N THR A 387 -13.42 3.63 22.88
CA THR A 387 -14.17 2.87 23.90
C THR A 387 -13.95 1.36 23.71
N GLU A 388 -14.37 0.56 24.69
CA GLU A 388 -14.35 -0.90 24.55
C GLU A 388 -15.15 -1.40 23.32
N ALA A 389 -16.23 -0.69 22.93
CA ALA A 389 -16.98 -1.02 21.75
C ALA A 389 -16.15 -0.81 20.47
N ASP A 390 -15.23 0.18 20.47
CA ASP A 390 -14.29 0.40 19.37
C ASP A 390 -13.25 -0.72 19.29
N TYR A 391 -12.73 -1.20 20.43
CA TYR A 391 -11.79 -2.34 20.45
C TYR A 391 -12.47 -3.63 19.98
N ARG A 392 -13.72 -3.90 20.40
CA ARG A 392 -14.48 -5.05 19.86
C ARG A 392 -14.72 -4.94 18.36
N LEU A 393 -15.03 -3.74 17.86
CA LEU A 393 -15.16 -3.51 16.42
C LEU A 393 -13.82 -3.70 15.69
N ALA A 394 -12.70 -3.27 16.27
CA ALA A 394 -11.38 -3.49 15.71
C ALA A 394 -11.05 -4.98 15.60
N ASP A 395 -11.39 -5.79 16.62
CA ASP A 395 -11.26 -7.23 16.56
C ASP A 395 -12.12 -7.84 15.44
N GLU A 396 -13.38 -7.40 15.27
CA GLU A 396 -14.26 -7.87 14.18
C GLU A 396 -13.66 -7.53 12.80
N VAL A 397 -13.18 -6.30 12.61
CA VAL A 397 -12.52 -5.87 11.36
C VAL A 397 -11.27 -6.71 11.10
N MET A 398 -10.39 -6.82 12.08
CA MET A 398 -9.15 -7.60 11.96
C MET A 398 -9.41 -9.08 11.62
N ASP A 399 -10.39 -9.69 12.28
CA ASP A 399 -10.78 -11.08 12.00
C ASP A 399 -11.23 -11.23 10.54
N CYS A 400 -12.07 -10.31 10.03
CA CYS A 400 -12.53 -10.33 8.66
C CYS A 400 -11.38 -10.13 7.65
N TRP A 401 -10.50 -9.14 7.87
CA TRP A 401 -9.36 -8.88 6.97
C TRP A 401 -8.37 -10.06 6.97
N THR A 402 -7.99 -10.55 8.15
CA THR A 402 -7.05 -11.68 8.26
C THR A 402 -7.63 -12.98 7.71
N ASN A 403 -8.94 -13.26 7.88
CA ASN A 403 -9.60 -14.40 7.24
C ASN A 403 -9.59 -14.25 5.72
N PHE A 404 -9.87 -13.06 5.19
CA PHE A 404 -9.83 -12.83 3.75
C PHE A 404 -8.40 -13.05 3.19
N VAL A 405 -7.37 -12.58 3.88
CA VAL A 405 -5.97 -12.83 3.51
C VAL A 405 -5.63 -14.32 3.53
N LYS A 406 -6.13 -15.07 4.51
CA LYS A 406 -5.89 -16.51 4.64
C LYS A 406 -6.62 -17.33 3.56
N TYR A 407 -7.90 -17.02 3.35
CA TYR A 407 -8.83 -17.93 2.67
C TYR A 407 -9.45 -17.36 1.39
N GLY A 408 -9.26 -16.06 1.10
CA GLY A 408 -10.02 -15.34 0.07
C GLY A 408 -11.50 -15.16 0.45
N ASN A 409 -11.84 -15.37 1.72
CA ASN A 409 -13.18 -15.30 2.28
C ASN A 409 -13.08 -14.65 3.67
N PRO A 410 -13.81 -13.55 3.96
CA PRO A 410 -13.71 -12.83 5.23
C PRO A 410 -14.35 -13.55 6.43
N ASN A 411 -15.04 -14.64 6.20
CA ASN A 411 -15.71 -15.41 7.23
C ASN A 411 -14.74 -16.36 7.96
N LYS A 412 -15.02 -16.65 9.22
CA LYS A 412 -14.42 -17.78 9.93
C LYS A 412 -14.82 -19.09 9.22
N PRO A 413 -13.94 -20.09 9.19
CA PRO A 413 -14.29 -21.39 8.62
C PRO A 413 -15.60 -21.93 9.20
N GLY A 414 -16.53 -22.33 8.33
CA GLY A 414 -17.86 -22.82 8.73
C GLY A 414 -18.90 -21.73 9.01
N SER A 415 -18.59 -20.44 8.83
CA SER A 415 -19.53 -19.32 8.91
C SER A 415 -19.80 -18.72 7.54
N GLU A 416 -21.00 -18.18 7.33
CA GLU A 416 -21.40 -17.43 6.13
C GLU A 416 -22.04 -16.08 6.52
N SER A 417 -21.62 -15.49 7.61
CA SER A 417 -22.21 -14.25 8.14
C SER A 417 -22.01 -13.04 7.21
N TRP A 418 -20.92 -13.03 6.45
CA TRP A 418 -20.69 -12.06 5.38
C TRP A 418 -20.84 -12.75 4.04
N LYS A 419 -21.96 -12.50 3.35
CA LYS A 419 -22.21 -13.07 2.03
C LYS A 419 -21.50 -12.27 0.94
N PRO A 420 -21.04 -12.96 -0.13
CA PRO A 420 -20.51 -12.22 -1.28
C PRO A 420 -21.63 -11.39 -1.94
N PHE A 421 -21.22 -10.28 -2.58
CA PHE A 421 -22.12 -9.43 -3.33
C PHE A 421 -22.41 -10.05 -4.69
N THR A 422 -23.67 -10.40 -4.94
CA THR A 422 -24.12 -10.98 -6.20
C THR A 422 -25.29 -10.20 -6.79
N LEU A 423 -25.59 -10.41 -8.08
CA LEU A 423 -26.77 -9.85 -8.74
C LEU A 423 -28.07 -10.23 -8.02
N GLY A 424 -28.17 -11.47 -7.51
CA GLY A 424 -29.32 -11.98 -6.78
C GLY A 424 -29.36 -11.57 -5.30
N ASN A 425 -28.22 -11.13 -4.74
CA ASN A 425 -28.11 -10.71 -3.34
C ASN A 425 -27.01 -9.66 -3.18
N PRO A 426 -27.29 -8.38 -3.39
CA PRO A 426 -26.33 -7.27 -3.25
C PRO A 426 -26.04 -6.99 -1.76
N TYR A 427 -25.31 -7.89 -1.11
CA TYR A 427 -25.01 -7.80 0.31
C TYR A 427 -23.79 -6.92 0.59
N ILE A 428 -23.98 -5.94 1.50
CA ILE A 428 -22.93 -5.03 1.99
C ILE A 428 -22.76 -5.25 3.50
N LYS A 429 -21.59 -5.67 3.92
CA LYS A 429 -21.25 -5.79 5.34
C LYS A 429 -20.99 -4.39 5.92
N THR A 430 -21.80 -3.97 6.90
CA THR A 430 -21.60 -2.70 7.59
C THR A 430 -20.86 -2.93 8.90
N PHE A 431 -19.74 -2.21 9.08
CA PHE A 431 -18.97 -2.16 10.32
C PHE A 431 -19.35 -0.92 11.13
N ASN A 432 -19.89 -1.14 12.32
CA ASN A 432 -20.26 -0.08 13.26
C ASN A 432 -20.31 -0.64 14.68
N VAL A 433 -20.15 0.22 15.67
CA VAL A 433 -20.39 -0.17 17.07
C VAL A 433 -21.86 -0.48 17.29
N ARG A 434 -22.15 -1.51 18.08
CA ARG A 434 -23.49 -1.85 18.49
C ARG A 434 -23.78 -1.17 19.82
N TYR A 435 -24.82 -0.36 19.87
CA TYR A 435 -25.28 0.28 21.11
C TYR A 435 -26.10 -0.74 21.90
N GLY A 436 -25.68 -1.04 23.12
CA GLY A 436 -26.45 -1.86 24.07
C GLY A 436 -25.93 -3.28 24.31
N GLU A 437 -24.72 -3.60 23.87
CA GLU A 437 -24.00 -4.82 24.27
C GLU A 437 -22.79 -4.49 25.14
#